data_6ba32431a3351fb087e5e5e69d28ce4b
#
_entry.id   6ba32431a3351fb087e5e5e69d28ce4b
#
_cell.length_a   1.000
_cell.length_b   1.000
_cell.length_c   1.000
_cell.angle_alpha   90.00
_cell.angle_beta   90.00
_cell.angle_gamma   90.00
#
_symmetry.space_group_name_H-M   'P 1'
#
loop_
_entity.id
_entity.type
_entity.pdbx_description
1 polymer ?
#
loop_
_entity_poly.entity_id
_entity_poly.type
_entity_poly.pdbx_seq_one_letter_code
_entity_poly.pdbx_strand_id
1 'polypeptide(L)'
;MLGQTQFAREVIAAGAVVFSQGSSSDRIILLEQGRLSASVKGPSGDEIRVASFLAGALVGEIGFLTASPRTATVIADEDSIIRSVGRAGLDRLSAEYPALASDMLQEVAGQLARRLARTTALLREVSR
;
A
#
# COMPACT_ATOMS: atom_id res chain seq x y z
N MET A 1 19.39 -6.68 -13.24
CA MET A 1 19.33 -6.55 -11.78
C MET A 1 17.89 -6.25 -11.36
N LEU A 2 17.42 -6.91 -10.33
CA LEU A 2 16.01 -6.87 -9.92
C LEU A 2 15.49 -5.46 -9.67
N GLY A 3 16.19 -4.66 -8.88
CA GLY A 3 15.72 -3.36 -8.48
C GLY A 3 15.67 -2.29 -9.56
N GLN A 4 16.26 -2.55 -10.72
CA GLN A 4 16.34 -1.54 -11.78
C GLN A 4 15.20 -1.62 -12.78
N THR A 5 14.59 -2.79 -12.94
CA THR A 5 13.57 -2.99 -13.96
C THR A 5 12.18 -3.22 -13.39
N GLN A 6 12.08 -3.79 -12.19
CA GLN A 6 10.82 -4.14 -11.58
C GLN A 6 10.38 -3.15 -10.51
N PHE A 7 11.32 -2.51 -9.81
CA PHE A 7 11.05 -1.63 -8.67
C PHE A 7 11.61 -0.23 -8.93
N ALA A 8 10.73 0.69 -9.25
CA ALA A 8 11.10 2.09 -9.41
C ALA A 8 11.25 2.74 -8.03
N ARG A 9 12.39 3.40 -7.79
CA ARG A 9 12.66 4.11 -6.53
C ARG A 9 12.28 5.57 -6.69
N GLU A 10 11.59 6.10 -5.67
CA GLU A 10 11.14 7.49 -5.70
C GLU A 10 11.29 8.10 -4.32
N VAL A 11 11.77 9.35 -4.26
CA VAL A 11 11.86 10.13 -3.03
C VAL A 11 10.62 11.02 -2.94
N ILE A 12 9.91 10.93 -1.81
CA ILE A 12 8.66 11.68 -1.59
C ILE A 12 8.89 12.65 -0.45
N ALA A 13 8.67 13.93 -0.71
CA ALA A 13 8.80 14.97 0.33
C ALA A 13 7.66 14.90 1.32
N ALA A 14 7.93 15.27 2.58
CA ALA A 14 6.91 15.37 3.61
C ALA A 14 5.72 16.21 3.11
N GLY A 15 4.52 15.72 3.32
CA GLY A 15 3.28 16.37 2.88
C GLY A 15 2.86 16.07 1.46
N ALA A 16 3.71 15.45 0.64
CA ALA A 16 3.36 15.15 -0.74
C ALA A 16 2.41 13.95 -0.81
N VAL A 17 1.51 13.98 -1.80
CA VAL A 17 0.55 12.92 -2.06
C VAL A 17 1.22 11.81 -2.85
N VAL A 18 1.15 10.58 -2.34
CA VAL A 18 1.64 9.39 -3.05
C VAL A 18 0.60 8.93 -4.06
N PHE A 19 -0.66 8.80 -3.63
CA PHE A 19 -1.80 8.61 -4.53
C PHE A 19 -3.08 9.10 -3.87
N SER A 20 -4.07 9.42 -4.70
CA SER A 20 -5.34 10.01 -4.26
C SER A 20 -6.47 9.01 -4.28
N GLN A 21 -7.39 9.13 -3.32
CA GLN A 21 -8.62 8.34 -3.28
C GLN A 21 -9.36 8.45 -4.61
N GLY A 22 -9.80 7.33 -5.15
CA GLY A 22 -10.54 7.27 -6.39
C GLY A 22 -9.68 7.19 -7.66
N SER A 23 -8.37 7.40 -7.56
CA SER A 23 -7.48 7.28 -8.72
C SER A 23 -7.23 5.81 -9.06
N SER A 24 -6.68 5.57 -10.26
CA SER A 24 -6.37 4.21 -10.71
C SER A 24 -5.31 3.56 -9.85
N SER A 25 -5.48 2.27 -9.60
CA SER A 25 -4.54 1.46 -8.81
C SER A 25 -3.59 0.72 -9.75
N ASP A 26 -2.55 1.39 -10.21
CA ASP A 26 -1.64 0.88 -11.23
C ASP A 26 -0.34 0.28 -10.69
N ARG A 27 -0.12 0.36 -9.38
CA ARG A 27 1.13 -0.14 -8.77
C ARG A 27 0.94 -0.45 -7.30
N ILE A 28 1.78 -1.35 -6.79
CA ILE A 28 1.98 -1.58 -5.36
C ILE A 28 3.21 -0.80 -4.92
N ILE A 29 3.17 -0.24 -3.74
CA ILE A 29 4.27 0.53 -3.16
C ILE A 29 4.83 -0.19 -1.95
N LEU A 30 6.17 -0.30 -1.91
CA LEU A 30 6.90 -0.72 -0.73
C LEU A 30 7.50 0.53 -0.10
N LEU A 31 7.19 0.78 1.16
CA LEU A 31 7.80 1.88 1.91
C LEU A 31 9.18 1.44 2.39
N GLU A 32 10.22 2.01 1.80
CA GLU A 32 11.60 1.66 2.13
C GLU A 32 12.07 2.43 3.36
N GLN A 33 11.70 3.70 3.46
CA GLN A 33 12.13 4.59 4.54
C GLN A 33 11.09 5.69 4.71
N GLY A 34 10.84 6.10 5.95
CA GLY A 34 9.93 7.18 6.26
C GLY A 34 8.62 6.69 6.83
N ARG A 35 7.56 7.50 6.67
CA ARG A 35 6.23 7.18 7.17
C ARG A 35 5.17 7.74 6.23
N LEU A 36 4.19 6.90 5.91
CA LEU A 36 3.02 7.29 5.12
C LEU A 36 1.77 7.15 5.96
N SER A 37 0.72 7.89 5.60
CA SER A 37 -0.60 7.71 6.22
C SER A 37 -1.68 7.73 5.15
N ALA A 38 -2.75 6.98 5.42
CA ALA A 38 -3.92 6.91 4.54
C ALA A 38 -5.09 7.60 5.22
N SER A 39 -5.84 8.38 4.43
CA SER A 39 -7.03 9.08 4.88
C SER A 39 -8.15 8.93 3.87
N VAL A 40 -9.39 8.94 4.36
CA VAL A 40 -10.58 8.94 3.51
C VAL A 40 -11.41 10.17 3.85
N LYS A 41 -12.20 10.63 2.88
CA LYS A 41 -13.16 11.70 3.13
C LYS A 41 -14.41 11.13 3.78
N GLY A 42 -14.78 11.69 4.94
CA GLY A 42 -16.01 11.34 5.61
C GLY A 42 -17.23 12.05 4.99
N PRO A 43 -18.45 11.75 5.48
CA PRO A 43 -19.69 12.31 4.93
C PRO A 43 -19.75 13.83 4.95
N SER A 44 -19.10 14.47 5.91
CA SER A 44 -19.07 15.93 6.02
C SER A 44 -17.91 16.57 5.26
N GLY A 45 -17.14 15.79 4.51
CA GLY A 45 -15.97 16.28 3.78
C GLY A 45 -14.68 16.31 4.57
N ASP A 46 -14.73 15.94 5.84
CA ASP A 46 -13.55 15.88 6.70
C ASP A 46 -12.67 14.70 6.33
N GLU A 47 -11.35 14.88 6.43
CA GLU A 47 -10.41 13.79 6.25
C GLU A 47 -10.30 12.97 7.53
N ILE A 48 -10.46 11.66 7.39
CA ILE A 48 -10.37 10.71 8.49
C ILE A 48 -9.15 9.83 8.23
N ARG A 49 -8.17 9.88 9.12
CA ARG A 49 -7.00 8.99 9.03
C ARG A 49 -7.44 7.57 9.36
N VAL A 50 -7.15 6.64 8.47
CA VAL A 50 -7.55 5.24 8.63
C VAL A 50 -6.38 4.29 8.79
N ALA A 51 -5.16 4.71 8.44
CA ALA A 51 -3.99 3.85 8.57
C ALA A 51 -2.71 4.66 8.59
N SER A 52 -1.67 4.10 9.20
CA SER A 52 -0.30 4.60 9.16
C SER A 52 0.62 3.47 8.73
N PHE A 53 1.65 3.79 7.96
CA PHE A 53 2.57 2.80 7.41
C PHE A 53 4.00 3.16 7.78
N LEU A 54 4.74 2.17 8.28
CA LEU A 54 6.15 2.29 8.61
C LEU A 54 6.99 1.56 7.58
N ALA A 55 8.30 1.78 7.61
CA ALA A 55 9.24 1.12 6.70
C ALA A 55 9.04 -0.39 6.71
N GLY A 56 9.03 -0.99 5.54
CA GLY A 56 8.76 -2.41 5.33
C GLY A 56 7.32 -2.72 4.94
N ALA A 57 6.41 -1.75 5.06
CA ALA A 57 5.00 -1.97 4.70
C ALA A 57 4.77 -1.95 3.20
N LEU A 58 3.84 -2.78 2.73
CA LEU A 58 3.29 -2.69 1.38
C LEU A 58 2.02 -1.85 1.42
N VAL A 59 1.89 -0.93 0.48
CA VAL A 59 0.82 0.06 0.47
C VAL A 59 0.12 0.05 -0.88
N GLY A 60 -1.21 0.14 -0.87
CA GLY A 60 -2.01 0.18 -2.08
C GLY A 60 -2.26 -1.17 -2.71
N GLU A 61 -2.05 -2.26 -1.98
CA GLU A 61 -2.18 -3.63 -2.46
C GLU A 61 -3.62 -4.00 -2.81
N ILE A 62 -4.60 -3.51 -2.05
CA ILE A 62 -6.00 -3.88 -2.27
C ILE A 62 -6.46 -3.42 -3.65
N GLY A 63 -6.32 -2.14 -3.96
CA GLY A 63 -6.74 -1.59 -5.24
C GLY A 63 -6.01 -2.23 -6.40
N PHE A 64 -4.70 -2.46 -6.24
CA PHE A 64 -3.88 -3.06 -7.29
C PHE A 64 -4.32 -4.51 -7.59
N LEU A 65 -4.50 -5.32 -6.55
CA LEU A 65 -4.83 -6.74 -6.70
C LEU A 65 -6.26 -6.95 -7.18
N THR A 66 -7.17 -6.07 -6.81
CA THR A 66 -8.59 -6.17 -7.20
C THR A 66 -8.93 -5.35 -8.45
N ALA A 67 -7.95 -4.64 -9.01
CA ALA A 67 -8.16 -3.72 -10.14
C ALA A 67 -9.23 -2.67 -9.83
N SER A 68 -9.28 -2.23 -8.58
CA SER A 68 -10.25 -1.23 -8.09
C SER A 68 -9.57 0.12 -7.93
N PRO A 69 -10.33 1.23 -7.93
CA PRO A 69 -9.77 2.54 -7.61
C PRO A 69 -9.16 2.57 -6.20
N ARG A 70 -8.25 3.50 -5.98
CA ARG A 70 -7.64 3.69 -4.66
C ARG A 70 -8.72 3.98 -3.63
N THR A 71 -8.68 3.27 -2.51
CA THR A 71 -9.69 3.40 -1.45
C THR A 71 -9.42 4.56 -0.50
N ALA A 72 -8.22 5.12 -0.54
CA ALA A 72 -7.82 6.20 0.35
C ALA A 72 -6.76 7.07 -0.33
N THR A 73 -6.59 8.28 0.19
CA THR A 73 -5.47 9.15 -0.17
C THR A 73 -4.31 8.84 0.75
N VAL A 74 -3.11 8.63 0.17
CA VAL A 74 -1.90 8.35 0.93
C VAL A 74 -0.94 9.50 0.77
N ILE A 75 -0.47 10.03 1.90
CA ILE A 75 0.51 11.13 1.94
C ILE A 75 1.73 10.71 2.74
N ALA A 76 2.85 11.38 2.47
CA ALA A 76 4.05 11.20 3.27
C ALA A 76 3.97 12.09 4.51
N ASP A 77 4.07 11.50 5.70
CA ASP A 77 4.11 12.24 6.96
C ASP A 77 5.47 12.86 7.21
N GLU A 78 6.51 12.28 6.61
CA GLU A 78 7.88 12.78 6.65
C GLU A 78 8.54 12.45 5.31
N ASP A 79 9.74 12.96 5.07
CA ASP A 79 10.48 12.61 3.85
C ASP A 79 10.63 11.10 3.78
N SER A 80 10.23 10.52 2.67
CA SER A 80 10.10 9.08 2.52
C SER A 80 10.73 8.60 1.22
N ILE A 81 11.12 7.34 1.21
CA ILE A 81 11.61 6.66 0.02
C ILE A 81 10.71 5.46 -0.22
N ILE A 82 10.16 5.39 -1.43
CA ILE A 82 9.30 4.28 -1.83
C ILE A 82 9.89 3.54 -3.02
N ARG A 83 9.52 2.28 -3.12
CA ARG A 83 9.74 1.44 -4.29
C ARG A 83 8.37 1.05 -4.82
N SER A 84 8.22 1.03 -6.14
CA SER A 84 6.93 0.66 -6.72
C SER A 84 7.10 -0.36 -7.82
N VAL A 85 6.08 -1.19 -8.00
CA VAL A 85 6.03 -2.18 -9.08
C VAL A 85 4.62 -2.19 -9.65
N GLY A 86 4.52 -2.08 -10.98
CA GLY A 86 3.25 -2.19 -11.68
C GLY A 86 2.97 -3.60 -12.14
N ARG A 87 1.88 -3.78 -12.91
CA ARG A 87 1.46 -5.11 -13.38
C ARG A 87 2.54 -5.79 -14.22
N ALA A 88 3.12 -5.07 -15.18
CA ALA A 88 4.16 -5.63 -16.04
C ALA A 88 5.41 -6.03 -15.25
N GLY A 89 5.79 -5.21 -14.27
CA GLY A 89 6.92 -5.51 -13.40
C GLY A 89 6.66 -6.73 -12.53
N LEU A 90 5.45 -6.86 -12.01
CA LEU A 90 5.06 -8.03 -11.20
C LEU A 90 5.05 -9.30 -12.04
N ASP A 91 4.52 -9.23 -13.26
CA ASP A 91 4.52 -10.38 -14.19
C ASP A 91 5.94 -10.82 -14.51
N ARG A 92 6.84 -9.87 -14.76
CA ARG A 92 8.24 -10.15 -15.01
C ARG A 92 8.91 -10.76 -13.79
N LEU A 93 8.62 -10.24 -12.61
CA LEU A 93 9.14 -10.76 -11.36
C LEU A 93 8.68 -12.21 -11.16
N SER A 94 7.41 -12.50 -11.41
CA SER A 94 6.86 -13.85 -11.27
C SER A 94 7.53 -14.83 -12.24
N ALA A 95 7.86 -14.39 -13.44
CA ALA A 95 8.51 -15.24 -14.44
C ALA A 95 9.99 -15.49 -14.13
N GLU A 96 10.71 -14.45 -13.70
CA GLU A 96 12.16 -14.52 -13.50
C GLU A 96 12.56 -14.89 -12.07
N TYR A 97 11.75 -14.51 -11.09
CA TYR A 97 12.04 -14.71 -9.66
C TYR A 97 10.79 -15.20 -8.93
N PRO A 98 10.30 -16.42 -9.27
CA PRO A 98 9.01 -16.90 -8.72
C PRO A 98 9.00 -17.02 -7.19
N ALA A 99 10.11 -17.38 -6.56
CA ALA A 99 10.16 -17.46 -5.11
C ALA A 99 10.00 -16.10 -4.45
N LEU A 100 10.63 -15.07 -5.02
CA LEU A 100 10.51 -13.70 -4.49
C LEU A 100 9.09 -13.16 -4.70
N ALA A 101 8.49 -13.40 -5.86
CA ALA A 101 7.11 -13.01 -6.14
C ALA A 101 6.15 -13.68 -5.15
N SER A 102 6.36 -14.97 -4.87
CA SER A 102 5.56 -15.71 -3.90
C SER A 102 5.70 -15.11 -2.50
N ASP A 103 6.91 -14.77 -2.09
CA ASP A 103 7.15 -14.15 -0.78
C ASP A 103 6.45 -12.79 -0.65
N MET A 104 6.47 -12.00 -1.71
CA MET A 104 5.76 -10.71 -1.73
C MET A 104 4.25 -10.91 -1.57
N LEU A 105 3.67 -11.87 -2.29
CA LEU A 105 2.24 -12.15 -2.20
C LEU A 105 1.87 -12.67 -0.82
N GLN A 106 2.72 -13.48 -0.19
CA GLN A 106 2.50 -13.95 1.17
C GLN A 106 2.53 -12.80 2.16
N GLU A 107 3.43 -11.83 1.96
CA GLU A 107 3.50 -10.64 2.82
C GLU A 107 2.22 -9.82 2.69
N VAL A 108 1.72 -9.61 1.47
CA VAL A 108 0.46 -8.91 1.24
C VAL A 108 -0.69 -9.65 1.93
N ALA A 109 -0.77 -10.97 1.74
CA ALA A 109 -1.81 -11.79 2.36
C ALA A 109 -1.76 -11.71 3.88
N GLY A 110 -0.55 -11.73 4.45
CA GLY A 110 -0.36 -11.60 5.90
C GLY A 110 -0.83 -10.25 6.43
N GLN A 111 -0.54 -9.17 5.73
CA GLN A 111 -1.01 -7.84 6.11
C GLN A 111 -2.53 -7.75 6.09
N LEU A 112 -3.16 -8.28 5.03
CA LEU A 112 -4.61 -8.28 4.90
C LEU A 112 -5.27 -9.12 5.99
N ALA A 113 -4.70 -10.29 6.29
CA ALA A 113 -5.21 -11.16 7.34
C ALA A 113 -5.14 -10.48 8.71
N ARG A 114 -4.03 -9.82 9.03
CA ARG A 114 -3.89 -9.11 10.30
C ARG A 114 -4.88 -7.95 10.41
N ARG A 115 -5.10 -7.24 9.31
CA ARG A 115 -6.05 -6.13 9.24
C ARG A 115 -7.47 -6.63 9.46
N LEU A 116 -7.83 -7.75 8.83
CA LEU A 116 -9.15 -8.37 8.99
C LEU A 116 -9.36 -8.84 10.42
N ALA A 117 -8.39 -9.51 11.02
CA ALA A 117 -8.47 -9.99 12.40
C ALA A 117 -8.69 -8.83 13.37
N ARG A 118 -7.99 -7.71 13.14
CA ARG A 118 -8.15 -6.50 13.97
C ARG A 118 -9.55 -5.92 13.86
N THR A 119 -10.07 -5.82 12.64
CA THR A 119 -11.42 -5.32 12.39
C THR A 119 -12.47 -6.22 13.04
N THR A 120 -12.31 -7.53 12.93
CA THR A 120 -13.21 -8.50 13.56
C THR A 120 -13.23 -8.35 15.08
N ALA A 121 -12.07 -8.16 15.68
CA ALA A 121 -11.96 -7.94 17.13
C ALA A 121 -12.69 -6.68 17.57
N LEU A 122 -12.55 -5.59 16.80
CA LEU A 122 -13.26 -4.33 17.08
C LEU A 122 -14.77 -4.49 16.98
N LEU A 123 -15.25 -5.22 15.97
CA LEU A 123 -16.68 -5.47 15.82
C LEU A 123 -17.25 -6.27 16.98
N ARG A 124 -16.50 -7.24 17.49
CA ARG A 124 -16.91 -7.99 18.69
C ARG A 124 -17.05 -7.10 19.90
N GLU A 125 -16.13 -6.17 20.10
CA GLU A 125 -16.18 -5.20 21.19
C GLU A 125 -17.45 -4.34 21.11
N VAL A 126 -17.78 -3.85 19.93
CA VAL A 126 -18.94 -2.98 19.69
C VAL A 126 -20.26 -3.76 19.87
N SER A 127 -20.27 -5.05 19.55
CA SER A 127 -21.49 -5.87 19.57
C SER A 127 -21.87 -6.41 20.95
N ARG A 128 -21.07 -6.18 21.97
CA ARG A 128 -21.36 -6.65 23.34
C ARG A 128 -22.44 -5.84 24.04
#